data_85fcd48766613e9b0b82a8d9e2ed6c46
#
_entry.id   85fcd48766613e9b0b82a8d9e2ed6c46
#
_cell.length_a   1.000
_cell.length_b   1.000
_cell.length_c   1.000
_cell.angle_alpha   90.00
_cell.angle_beta   90.00
_cell.angle_gamma   90.00
#
_symmetry.space_group_name_H-M   'P 1'
#
loop_
_entity.id
_entity.type
_entity.pdbx_description
1 polymer ?
#
loop_
_entity_poly.entity_id
_entity_poly.type
_entity_poly.pdbx_seq_one_letter_code
_entity_poly.pdbx_strand_id
1 'polypeptide(L)'
;MMKRSIAAGLLLLLSCMLHAQEAAFKGKLLRAEEFINIVKLYHPVISQAGIAVQKAKAEITIARGAFDPSLYLNTQQKTFDGKNYYNYVNPELKVPTWFGIEVKAGLENNGGQFLTSEATTGQSSYAGISVPLAKNLLMDKRRAALQQAKIFKNLTEAEQRNVINDVLYEAYSAYWNWVQQYQMYQVTTNVVEVNKERFSLVKLGYRQGDRPAIDTTEALAQLQQFQYMQSEALVRMNNAALELSNFLWLPGNQYYQLEQDVIPDDTWYATDINTVPLLMQDDLLAATATHPKLQMYSAKLQWLQVERKLKFQSLLPTINLKTNVLNKGYNMFDGIGKAGFYENNNKFGLDIGLPLRLSEGRGGYRLAKLKLQETTIAQADQRQEIENKVRQYYNELIGLVQQVSIYENAYKNYQALYRGEATRYNAGESSLFLLNARENKQLEALQKLLELKIKYYKTRQAAQWAAGILQ
;
A
#
# COMPACT_ATOMS: atom_id res chain seq x y z
N MET A 1 -45.48 16.71 -24.60
CA MET A 1 -44.40 16.17 -25.45
C MET A 1 -43.00 16.13 -24.72
N MET A 2 -42.70 17.03 -23.82
CA MET A 2 -41.39 17.12 -23.13
C MET A 2 -41.02 15.93 -22.17
N LYS A 3 -41.97 15.25 -21.56
CA LYS A 3 -41.70 14.10 -20.65
C LYS A 3 -41.30 12.80 -21.34
N ARG A 4 -41.63 12.62 -22.62
CA ARG A 4 -41.23 11.42 -23.41
C ARG A 4 -39.81 11.52 -23.96
N SER A 5 -39.29 12.72 -24.18
CA SER A 5 -37.91 12.94 -24.67
C SER A 5 -36.84 12.73 -23.58
N ILE A 6 -37.19 13.01 -22.31
CA ILE A 6 -36.23 12.79 -21.16
C ILE A 6 -36.09 11.30 -20.87
N ALA A 7 -37.14 10.51 -20.96
CA ALA A 7 -37.11 9.07 -20.78
C ALA A 7 -36.30 8.34 -21.86
N ALA A 8 -36.39 8.82 -23.11
CA ALA A 8 -35.61 8.26 -24.23
C ALA A 8 -34.11 8.60 -24.12
N GLY A 9 -33.77 9.79 -23.62
CA GLY A 9 -32.38 10.20 -23.33
C GLY A 9 -31.74 9.40 -22.21
N LEU A 10 -32.50 9.09 -21.13
CA LEU A 10 -32.03 8.28 -20.02
C LEU A 10 -31.82 6.80 -20.42
N LEU A 11 -32.66 6.25 -21.28
CA LEU A 11 -32.52 4.89 -21.81
C LEU A 11 -31.32 4.76 -22.78
N LEU A 12 -31.02 5.79 -23.56
CA LEU A 12 -29.81 5.83 -24.41
C LEU A 12 -28.52 5.97 -23.61
N LEU A 13 -28.53 6.69 -22.50
CA LEU A 13 -27.37 6.77 -21.57
C LEU A 13 -27.15 5.47 -20.80
N LEU A 14 -28.21 4.75 -20.42
CA LEU A 14 -28.10 3.41 -19.83
C LEU A 14 -27.58 2.36 -20.82
N SER A 15 -27.95 2.43 -22.09
CA SER A 15 -27.43 1.50 -23.10
C SER A 15 -25.96 1.75 -23.45
N CYS A 16 -25.47 3.00 -23.37
CA CYS A 16 -24.05 3.29 -23.52
C CYS A 16 -23.21 2.78 -22.34
N MET A 17 -23.76 2.72 -21.12
CA MET A 17 -23.06 2.15 -19.98
C MET A 17 -22.98 0.61 -19.99
N LEU A 18 -23.94 -0.07 -20.63
CA LEU A 18 -23.90 -1.54 -20.76
C LEU A 18 -22.87 -2.01 -21.80
N HIS A 19 -22.51 -1.18 -22.79
CA HIS A 19 -21.47 -1.53 -23.78
C HIS A 19 -20.04 -1.25 -23.31
N ALA A 20 -19.86 -0.52 -22.19
CA ALA A 20 -18.54 -0.30 -21.60
C ALA A 20 -18.04 -1.50 -20.76
N GLN A 21 -18.89 -2.50 -20.51
CA GLN A 21 -18.55 -3.69 -19.72
C GLN A 21 -17.91 -4.83 -20.53
N GLU A 22 -18.01 -4.81 -21.87
CA GLU A 22 -17.44 -5.88 -22.73
C GLU A 22 -16.00 -5.62 -23.17
N ALA A 23 -15.35 -4.55 -22.74
CA ALA A 23 -14.08 -4.12 -23.32
C ALA A 23 -12.83 -4.47 -22.49
N ALA A 24 -12.93 -5.33 -21.48
CA ALA A 24 -11.78 -5.65 -20.63
C ALA A 24 -10.72 -6.53 -21.32
N PHE A 25 -11.12 -7.40 -22.29
CA PHE A 25 -10.20 -8.23 -23.06
C PHE A 25 -10.65 -8.35 -24.52
N LYS A 26 -10.34 -7.34 -25.32
CA LYS A 26 -10.62 -7.34 -26.77
C LYS A 26 -9.64 -8.19 -27.61
N GLY A 27 -8.96 -9.14 -27.02
CA GLY A 27 -8.06 -10.07 -27.72
C GLY A 27 -7.75 -11.27 -26.85
N LYS A 28 -7.58 -12.42 -27.48
CA LYS A 28 -7.14 -13.65 -26.82
C LYS A 28 -5.72 -13.57 -26.23
N LEU A 29 -5.04 -12.44 -26.36
CA LEU A 29 -3.65 -12.25 -25.95
C LEU A 29 -3.57 -11.29 -24.75
N LEU A 30 -3.00 -11.73 -23.63
CA LEU A 30 -2.78 -10.88 -22.45
C LEU A 30 -1.29 -10.55 -22.30
N ARG A 31 -0.95 -9.26 -22.41
CA ARG A 31 0.41 -8.75 -22.19
C ARG A 31 0.65 -8.39 -20.73
N ALA A 32 1.91 -8.51 -20.29
CA ALA A 32 2.28 -8.15 -18.92
C ALA A 32 1.91 -6.69 -18.56
N GLU A 33 2.14 -5.75 -19.48
CA GLU A 33 1.84 -4.33 -19.23
C GLU A 33 0.33 -4.06 -19.10
N GLU A 34 -0.49 -4.69 -19.95
CA GLU A 34 -1.96 -4.59 -19.89
C GLU A 34 -2.48 -5.15 -18.58
N PHE A 35 -2.01 -6.34 -18.19
CA PHE A 35 -2.36 -6.97 -16.93
C PHE A 35 -2.02 -6.07 -15.74
N ILE A 36 -0.80 -5.55 -15.67
CA ILE A 36 -0.35 -4.68 -14.58
C ILE A 36 -1.14 -3.37 -14.51
N ASN A 37 -1.53 -2.81 -15.65
CA ASN A 37 -2.39 -1.62 -15.67
C ASN A 37 -3.78 -1.89 -15.09
N ILE A 38 -4.35 -3.08 -15.35
CA ILE A 38 -5.62 -3.51 -14.73
C ILE A 38 -5.46 -3.62 -13.21
N VAL A 39 -4.38 -4.27 -12.75
CA VAL A 39 -4.07 -4.40 -11.32
C VAL A 39 -3.96 -3.02 -10.65
N LYS A 40 -3.22 -2.08 -11.24
CA LYS A 40 -3.08 -0.71 -10.73
C LYS A 40 -4.40 0.01 -10.57
N LEU A 41 -5.30 -0.17 -11.51
CA LEU A 41 -6.58 0.56 -11.55
C LEU A 41 -7.65 -0.04 -10.65
N TYR A 42 -7.71 -1.36 -10.55
CA TYR A 42 -8.89 -2.03 -10.00
C TYR A 42 -8.61 -2.97 -8.83
N HIS A 43 -7.35 -3.26 -8.50
CA HIS A 43 -7.06 -4.21 -7.43
C HIS A 43 -7.54 -3.69 -6.05
N PRO A 44 -8.33 -4.47 -5.28
CA PRO A 44 -8.97 -4.02 -4.04
C PRO A 44 -7.98 -3.52 -2.99
N VAL A 45 -6.81 -4.16 -2.86
CA VAL A 45 -5.78 -3.77 -1.88
C VAL A 45 -5.22 -2.39 -2.20
N ILE A 46 -5.01 -2.05 -3.48
CA ILE A 46 -4.58 -0.71 -3.92
C ILE A 46 -5.67 0.31 -3.61
N SER A 47 -6.94 -0.02 -3.90
CA SER A 47 -8.09 0.83 -3.57
C SER A 47 -8.22 1.05 -2.06
N GLN A 48 -8.04 0.01 -1.24
CA GLN A 48 -8.03 0.11 0.23
C GLN A 48 -6.91 1.01 0.74
N ALA A 49 -5.71 0.92 0.17
CA ALA A 49 -4.60 1.80 0.51
C ALA A 49 -4.91 3.27 0.15
N GLY A 50 -5.62 3.52 -0.95
CA GLY A 50 -6.15 4.85 -1.31
C GLY A 50 -7.16 5.38 -0.28
N ILE A 51 -8.08 4.53 0.20
CA ILE A 51 -9.04 4.88 1.26
C ILE A 51 -8.31 5.19 2.58
N ALA A 52 -7.23 4.46 2.91
CA ALA A 52 -6.43 4.74 4.10
C ALA A 52 -5.86 6.17 4.09
N VAL A 53 -5.39 6.66 2.93
CA VAL A 53 -4.94 8.05 2.78
C VAL A 53 -6.11 9.05 2.97
N GLN A 54 -7.31 8.73 2.49
CA GLN A 54 -8.49 9.58 2.72
C GLN A 54 -8.87 9.62 4.21
N LYS A 55 -8.80 8.49 4.92
CA LYS A 55 -8.98 8.42 6.37
C LYS A 55 -7.97 9.30 7.09
N ALA A 56 -6.69 9.24 6.72
CA ALA A 56 -5.64 10.08 7.31
C ALA A 56 -5.88 11.59 7.05
N LYS A 57 -6.49 11.97 5.91
CA LYS A 57 -6.93 13.34 5.66
C LYS A 57 -8.10 13.75 6.57
N ALA A 58 -9.05 12.84 6.84
CA ALA A 58 -10.15 13.08 7.78
C ALA A 58 -9.63 13.27 9.21
N GLU A 59 -8.61 12.50 9.63
CA GLU A 59 -7.93 12.67 10.92
C GLU A 59 -7.34 14.09 11.12
N ILE A 60 -6.82 14.71 10.05
CA ILE A 60 -6.37 16.10 10.11
C ILE A 60 -7.55 17.03 10.39
N THR A 61 -8.72 16.78 9.80
CA THR A 61 -9.93 17.58 10.04
C THR A 61 -10.39 17.43 11.48
N ILE A 62 -10.41 16.20 12.01
CA ILE A 62 -10.72 15.93 13.42
C ILE A 62 -9.75 16.69 14.34
N ALA A 63 -8.44 16.60 14.05
CA ALA A 63 -7.43 17.31 14.85
C ALA A 63 -7.54 18.84 14.77
N ARG A 64 -8.04 19.40 13.66
CA ARG A 64 -8.38 20.82 13.52
C ARG A 64 -9.58 21.22 14.38
N GLY A 65 -10.56 20.33 14.52
CA GLY A 65 -11.75 20.56 15.35
C GLY A 65 -11.43 20.86 16.82
N ALA A 66 -10.22 20.51 17.31
CA ALA A 66 -9.76 20.93 18.63
C ALA A 66 -9.50 22.45 18.76
N PHE A 67 -9.52 23.19 17.65
CA PHE A 67 -9.37 24.64 17.60
C PHE A 67 -10.69 25.35 17.24
N ASP A 68 -11.78 24.61 17.07
CA ASP A 68 -13.06 25.18 16.73
C ASP A 68 -13.61 26.00 17.92
N PRO A 69 -14.24 27.15 17.65
CA PRO A 69 -14.95 27.86 18.67
C PRO A 69 -16.05 27.02 19.31
N SER A 70 -16.17 27.08 20.60
CA SER A 70 -17.20 26.36 21.36
C SER A 70 -18.04 27.30 22.20
N LEU A 71 -19.35 27.11 22.13
CA LEU A 71 -20.32 27.84 22.95
C LEU A 71 -20.75 26.94 24.11
N TYR A 72 -20.56 27.44 25.31
CA TYR A 72 -20.97 26.79 26.55
C TYR A 72 -22.09 27.58 27.18
N LEU A 73 -23.06 26.91 27.77
CA LEU A 73 -24.07 27.48 28.62
C LEU A 73 -23.95 26.84 30.00
N ASN A 74 -23.57 27.66 30.99
CA ASN A 74 -23.57 27.21 32.38
C ASN A 74 -24.82 27.79 33.07
N THR A 75 -25.78 26.95 33.44
CA THR A 75 -26.95 27.31 34.20
C THR A 75 -27.02 26.44 35.45
N GLN A 76 -27.14 27.09 36.60
CA GLN A 76 -27.21 26.42 37.88
C GLN A 76 -28.14 27.20 38.80
N GLN A 77 -28.95 26.48 39.57
CA GLN A 77 -29.82 27.06 40.59
C GLN A 77 -29.75 26.21 41.86
N LYS A 78 -29.71 26.87 43.02
CA LYS A 78 -29.83 26.20 44.33
C LYS A 78 -30.84 26.92 45.17
N THR A 79 -31.90 26.21 45.56
CA THR A 79 -32.87 26.63 46.57
C THR A 79 -32.78 25.64 47.74
N PHE A 80 -32.69 26.16 48.96
CA PHE A 80 -32.65 25.36 50.17
C PHE A 80 -33.39 26.08 51.30
N ASP A 81 -34.27 25.35 51.97
CA ASP A 81 -35.11 25.90 53.05
C ASP A 81 -35.90 27.17 52.65
N GLY A 82 -36.51 27.11 51.46
CA GLY A 82 -37.28 28.23 50.88
C GLY A 82 -36.45 29.43 50.41
N LYS A 83 -35.14 29.42 50.57
CA LYS A 83 -34.23 30.50 50.18
C LYS A 83 -33.53 30.21 48.87
N ASN A 84 -33.56 31.17 47.94
CA ASN A 84 -32.77 31.08 46.71
C ASN A 84 -31.31 31.43 47.02
N TYR A 85 -30.43 30.42 47.02
CA TYR A 85 -29.01 30.58 47.30
C TYR A 85 -28.29 31.25 46.12
N TYR A 86 -28.46 30.69 44.92
CA TYR A 86 -27.94 31.22 43.67
C TYR A 86 -28.74 30.76 42.47
N ASN A 87 -28.70 31.57 41.43
CA ASN A 87 -29.19 31.27 40.08
C ASN A 87 -28.21 31.88 39.08
N TYR A 88 -27.60 31.03 38.25
CA TYR A 88 -26.64 31.42 37.20
C TYR A 88 -27.16 31.07 35.83
N VAL A 89 -27.02 31.98 34.86
CA VAL A 89 -27.26 31.74 33.42
C VAL A 89 -26.12 32.42 32.67
N ASN A 90 -25.07 31.68 32.37
CA ASN A 90 -23.79 32.18 31.90
C ASN A 90 -23.36 31.50 30.59
N PRO A 91 -23.78 32.00 29.41
CA PRO A 91 -23.25 31.59 28.13
C PRO A 91 -21.82 32.13 27.95
N GLU A 92 -20.89 31.27 27.52
CA GLU A 92 -19.50 31.59 27.26
C GLU A 92 -19.08 31.05 25.89
N LEU A 93 -18.48 31.88 25.02
CA LEU A 93 -17.79 31.50 23.80
C LEU A 93 -16.31 31.34 24.10
N LYS A 94 -15.75 30.16 23.77
CA LYS A 94 -14.31 29.87 23.86
C LYS A 94 -13.73 29.68 22.48
N VAL A 95 -12.65 30.38 22.18
CA VAL A 95 -11.92 30.30 20.90
C VAL A 95 -10.46 29.96 21.18
N PRO A 96 -10.10 28.69 21.06
CA PRO A 96 -8.70 28.30 21.17
C PRO A 96 -7.92 28.75 19.92
N THR A 97 -6.74 29.33 20.14
CA THR A 97 -5.90 29.79 19.02
C THR A 97 -4.73 28.86 18.73
N TRP A 98 -4.15 29.00 17.55
CA TRP A 98 -2.96 28.29 17.10
C TRP A 98 -1.70 28.56 17.93
N PHE A 99 -1.68 29.67 18.65
CA PHE A 99 -0.56 30.10 19.49
C PHE A 99 -0.61 29.53 20.90
N GLY A 100 -1.67 28.78 21.24
CA GLY A 100 -1.88 28.25 22.59
C GLY A 100 -2.60 29.24 23.51
N ILE A 101 -2.97 30.41 23.03
CA ILE A 101 -3.81 31.40 23.75
C ILE A 101 -5.28 30.99 23.55
N GLU A 102 -6.08 31.10 24.59
CA GLU A 102 -7.52 30.89 24.53
C GLU A 102 -8.22 32.23 24.75
N VAL A 103 -9.01 32.63 23.76
CA VAL A 103 -9.86 33.83 23.84
C VAL A 103 -11.24 33.42 24.36
N LYS A 104 -11.79 34.18 25.29
CA LYS A 104 -13.09 33.93 25.89
C LYS A 104 -13.93 35.19 25.83
N ALA A 105 -15.23 35.01 25.58
CA ALA A 105 -16.21 36.07 25.72
C ALA A 105 -17.49 35.46 26.30
N GLY A 106 -18.08 36.11 27.26
CA GLY A 106 -19.29 35.59 27.92
C GLY A 106 -20.22 36.64 28.44
N LEU A 107 -21.44 36.20 28.67
CA LEU A 107 -22.46 36.97 29.38
C LEU A 107 -22.72 36.26 30.70
N GLU A 108 -22.95 37.01 31.74
CA GLU A 108 -23.31 36.51 33.06
C GLU A 108 -24.62 37.14 33.52
N ASN A 109 -25.48 36.29 34.08
CA ASN A 109 -26.68 36.72 34.80
C ASN A 109 -26.75 35.93 36.09
N ASN A 110 -26.31 36.56 37.16
CA ASN A 110 -26.16 35.93 38.46
C ASN A 110 -27.13 36.58 39.48
N GLY A 111 -27.96 35.75 40.09
CA GLY A 111 -28.91 36.16 41.14
C GLY A 111 -28.82 35.23 42.35
N GLY A 112 -29.46 35.65 43.45
CA GLY A 112 -29.54 34.89 44.70
C GLY A 112 -28.83 35.57 45.87
N GLN A 113 -29.08 35.06 47.08
CA GLN A 113 -28.60 35.70 48.35
C GLN A 113 -27.14 35.32 48.69
N PHE A 114 -26.64 34.17 48.18
CA PHE A 114 -25.34 33.63 48.56
C PHE A 114 -24.50 33.34 47.29
N LEU A 115 -24.17 34.39 46.57
CA LEU A 115 -23.23 34.28 45.42
C LEU A 115 -21.80 34.05 45.91
N THR A 116 -21.00 33.34 45.11
CA THR A 116 -19.55 33.24 45.38
C THR A 116 -18.91 34.61 45.19
N SER A 117 -17.75 34.85 45.82
CA SER A 117 -16.99 36.09 45.70
C SER A 117 -16.52 36.39 44.27
N GLU A 118 -16.56 35.40 43.37
CA GLU A 118 -16.21 35.55 41.97
C GLU A 118 -17.39 36.00 41.07
N ALA A 119 -18.62 35.84 41.54
CA ALA A 119 -19.81 36.12 40.77
C ALA A 119 -20.31 37.54 41.08
N THR A 120 -20.57 38.33 40.07
CA THR A 120 -21.15 39.66 40.19
C THR A 120 -22.68 39.56 40.09
N THR A 121 -23.40 40.15 41.03
CA THR A 121 -24.86 40.16 41.04
C THR A 121 -25.41 40.94 39.83
N GLY A 122 -26.42 40.37 39.16
CA GLY A 122 -27.08 40.99 38.00
C GLY A 122 -26.45 40.58 36.68
N GLN A 123 -26.63 41.44 35.70
CA GLN A 123 -26.14 41.20 34.31
C GLN A 123 -24.77 41.83 34.14
N SER A 124 -23.84 41.00 33.60
CA SER A 124 -22.52 41.46 33.19
C SER A 124 -22.09 40.77 31.90
N SER A 125 -21.12 41.32 31.23
CA SER A 125 -20.45 40.76 30.08
C SER A 125 -18.94 40.85 30.24
N TYR A 126 -18.21 39.92 29.63
CA TYR A 126 -16.76 39.92 29.68
C TYR A 126 -16.12 39.43 28.38
N ALA A 127 -14.92 39.93 28.13
CA ALA A 127 -14.01 39.40 27.14
C ALA A 127 -12.64 39.20 27.78
N GLY A 128 -11.98 38.10 27.48
CA GLY A 128 -10.71 37.79 28.12
C GLY A 128 -9.85 36.80 27.35
N ILE A 129 -8.65 36.67 27.84
CA ILE A 129 -7.65 35.75 27.30
C ILE A 129 -7.07 34.90 28.43
N SER A 130 -6.71 33.66 28.05
CA SER A 130 -5.94 32.77 28.91
C SER A 130 -4.65 32.38 28.17
N VAL A 131 -3.51 32.70 28.79
CA VAL A 131 -2.18 32.51 28.19
C VAL A 131 -1.34 31.61 29.07
N PRO A 132 -0.90 30.43 28.55
CA PRO A 132 0.09 29.62 29.23
C PRO A 132 1.49 30.27 29.09
N LEU A 133 2.17 30.55 30.20
CA LEU A 133 3.45 31.23 30.21
C LEU A 133 4.65 30.27 30.32
N ALA A 134 4.44 28.99 30.66
CA ALA A 134 5.47 27.96 30.75
C ALA A 134 5.03 26.65 30.13
N LYS A 135 4.43 25.72 30.89
CA LYS A 135 3.87 24.49 30.35
C LYS A 135 2.81 24.81 29.31
N ASN A 136 2.85 24.12 28.15
CA ASN A 136 1.94 24.33 27.00
C ASN A 136 2.19 25.63 26.20
N LEU A 137 3.18 26.46 26.54
CA LEU A 137 3.51 27.65 25.77
C LEU A 137 4.01 27.26 24.35
N LEU A 138 5.01 26.41 24.25
CA LEU A 138 5.61 26.02 22.96
C LEU A 138 4.85 24.89 22.28
N MET A 139 4.30 23.96 23.05
CA MET A 139 3.57 22.80 22.55
C MET A 139 2.50 22.35 23.54
N ASP A 140 1.27 22.24 23.12
CA ASP A 140 0.19 21.63 23.87
C ASP A 140 -0.36 20.38 23.17
N LYS A 141 -1.31 19.68 23.79
CA LYS A 141 -1.90 18.46 23.25
C LYS A 141 -2.60 18.70 21.90
N ARG A 142 -3.29 19.86 21.70
CA ARG A 142 -4.02 20.21 20.46
C ARG A 142 -3.04 20.40 19.30
N ARG A 143 -2.01 21.21 19.50
CA ARG A 143 -0.97 21.46 18.49
C ARG A 143 -0.17 20.21 18.18
N ALA A 144 0.16 19.39 19.18
CA ALA A 144 0.83 18.12 18.99
C ALA A 144 -0.03 17.15 18.18
N ALA A 145 -1.31 16.98 18.52
CA ALA A 145 -2.24 16.13 17.79
C ALA A 145 -2.38 16.56 16.31
N LEU A 146 -2.51 17.85 16.03
CA LEU A 146 -2.59 18.36 14.66
C LEU A 146 -1.29 18.12 13.88
N GLN A 147 -0.12 18.35 14.49
CA GLN A 147 1.16 18.06 13.84
C GLN A 147 1.32 16.56 13.59
N GLN A 148 0.96 15.72 14.56
CA GLN A 148 0.99 14.27 14.43
C GLN A 148 0.03 13.76 13.36
N ALA A 149 -1.19 14.31 13.25
CA ALA A 149 -2.13 13.96 12.19
C ALA A 149 -1.59 14.30 10.78
N LYS A 150 -0.92 15.47 10.64
CA LYS A 150 -0.27 15.82 9.36
C LYS A 150 0.86 14.86 8.99
N ILE A 151 1.69 14.47 9.98
CA ILE A 151 2.77 13.51 9.78
C ILE A 151 2.20 12.11 9.47
N PHE A 152 1.12 11.73 10.15
CA PHE A 152 0.42 10.46 9.92
C PHE A 152 -0.11 10.35 8.48
N LYS A 153 -0.63 11.44 7.91
CA LYS A 153 -0.99 11.48 6.49
C LYS A 153 0.21 11.13 5.59
N ASN A 154 1.38 11.74 5.83
CA ASN A 154 2.59 11.46 5.04
C ASN A 154 3.09 10.01 5.23
N LEU A 155 2.97 9.47 6.46
CA LEU A 155 3.22 8.06 6.75
C LEU A 155 2.33 7.15 5.88
N THR A 156 1.02 7.42 5.88
CA THR A 156 0.03 6.62 5.15
C THR A 156 0.21 6.71 3.63
N GLU A 157 0.64 7.87 3.10
CA GLU A 157 0.99 8.02 1.69
C GLU A 157 2.24 7.20 1.31
N ALA A 158 3.23 7.11 2.19
CA ALA A 158 4.39 6.24 2.00
C ALA A 158 3.99 4.75 2.11
N GLU A 159 3.11 4.41 3.03
CA GLU A 159 2.54 3.08 3.19
C GLU A 159 1.74 2.65 1.94
N GLN A 160 0.91 3.52 1.38
CA GLN A 160 0.20 3.28 0.12
C GLN A 160 1.17 2.92 -1.00
N ARG A 161 2.28 3.68 -1.16
CA ARG A 161 3.29 3.37 -2.19
C ARG A 161 3.97 2.04 -1.94
N ASN A 162 4.24 1.69 -0.67
CA ASN A 162 4.79 0.38 -0.34
C ASN A 162 3.82 -0.74 -0.71
N VAL A 163 2.54 -0.60 -0.39
CA VAL A 163 1.49 -1.57 -0.75
C VAL A 163 1.39 -1.74 -2.26
N ILE A 164 1.40 -0.64 -3.02
CA ILE A 164 1.39 -0.70 -4.49
C ILE A 164 2.63 -1.47 -5.00
N ASN A 165 3.83 -1.13 -4.49
CA ASN A 165 5.08 -1.79 -4.86
C ASN A 165 5.03 -3.32 -4.59
N ASP A 166 4.49 -3.72 -3.43
CA ASP A 166 4.36 -5.13 -3.06
C ASP A 166 3.33 -5.86 -3.93
N VAL A 167 2.13 -5.30 -4.12
CA VAL A 167 1.07 -5.88 -4.96
C VAL A 167 1.51 -6.04 -6.41
N LEU A 168 2.22 -5.05 -6.97
CA LEU A 168 2.72 -5.14 -8.35
C LEU A 168 3.80 -6.22 -8.50
N TYR A 169 4.66 -6.38 -7.51
CA TYR A 169 5.66 -7.47 -7.52
C TYR A 169 4.99 -8.85 -7.49
N GLU A 170 4.01 -9.04 -6.63
CA GLU A 170 3.23 -10.28 -6.55
C GLU A 170 2.48 -10.55 -7.86
N ALA A 171 1.85 -9.52 -8.44
CA ALA A 171 1.15 -9.61 -9.71
C ALA A 171 2.09 -10.00 -10.86
N TYR A 172 3.27 -9.36 -10.98
CA TYR A 172 4.29 -9.78 -11.96
C TYR A 172 4.75 -11.22 -11.75
N SER A 173 4.92 -11.64 -10.50
CA SER A 173 5.32 -13.01 -10.17
C SER A 173 4.25 -14.02 -10.60
N ALA A 174 2.98 -13.72 -10.38
CA ALA A 174 1.85 -14.55 -10.81
C ALA A 174 1.74 -14.60 -12.34
N TYR A 175 1.90 -13.46 -13.03
CA TYR A 175 1.89 -13.39 -14.48
C TYR A 175 2.97 -14.28 -15.10
N TRP A 176 4.22 -14.13 -14.66
CA TRP A 176 5.33 -14.93 -15.18
C TRP A 176 5.24 -16.41 -14.79
N ASN A 177 4.60 -16.72 -13.66
CA ASN A 177 4.28 -18.11 -13.33
C ASN A 177 3.27 -18.72 -14.31
N TRP A 178 2.19 -17.99 -14.62
CA TRP A 178 1.21 -18.42 -15.60
C TRP A 178 1.81 -18.60 -17.00
N VAL A 179 2.63 -17.66 -17.46
CA VAL A 179 3.39 -17.77 -18.71
C VAL A 179 4.24 -19.04 -18.74
N GLN A 180 4.93 -19.35 -17.65
CA GLN A 180 5.76 -20.57 -17.53
C GLN A 180 4.94 -21.84 -17.69
N GLN A 181 3.83 -21.94 -16.95
CA GLN A 181 3.01 -23.15 -16.98
C GLN A 181 2.29 -23.32 -18.33
N TYR A 182 1.88 -22.22 -18.95
CA TYR A 182 1.31 -22.23 -20.30
C TYR A 182 2.34 -22.79 -21.32
N GLN A 183 3.56 -22.28 -21.33
CA GLN A 183 4.61 -22.76 -22.25
C GLN A 183 4.95 -24.23 -22.01
N MET A 184 5.01 -24.66 -20.74
CA MET A 184 5.23 -26.06 -20.40
C MET A 184 4.12 -26.97 -20.93
N TYR A 185 2.87 -26.54 -20.82
CA TYR A 185 1.73 -27.27 -21.39
C TYR A 185 1.83 -27.37 -22.93
N GLN A 186 2.17 -26.27 -23.61
CA GLN A 186 2.37 -26.28 -25.07
C GLN A 186 3.50 -27.24 -25.49
N VAL A 187 4.64 -27.18 -24.81
CA VAL A 187 5.78 -28.09 -25.11
C VAL A 187 5.38 -29.54 -24.91
N THR A 188 4.74 -29.88 -23.80
CA THR A 188 4.34 -31.28 -23.52
C THR A 188 3.27 -31.77 -24.49
N THR A 189 2.35 -30.91 -24.91
CA THR A 189 1.33 -31.23 -25.91
C THR A 189 1.95 -31.59 -27.26
N ASN A 190 2.91 -30.79 -27.74
CA ASN A 190 3.63 -31.07 -28.97
C ASN A 190 4.42 -32.40 -28.90
N VAL A 191 5.07 -32.63 -27.76
CA VAL A 191 5.86 -33.91 -27.56
C VAL A 191 4.92 -35.12 -27.54
N VAL A 192 3.74 -35.03 -26.94
CA VAL A 192 2.73 -36.10 -26.95
C VAL A 192 2.26 -36.40 -28.38
N GLU A 193 1.98 -35.39 -29.20
CA GLU A 193 1.53 -35.62 -30.60
C GLU A 193 2.63 -36.30 -31.42
N VAL A 194 3.89 -35.86 -31.33
CA VAL A 194 5.02 -36.51 -32.00
C VAL A 194 5.19 -37.97 -31.56
N ASN A 195 5.05 -38.26 -30.27
CA ASN A 195 5.21 -39.62 -29.75
C ASN A 195 3.99 -40.53 -30.06
N LYS A 196 2.77 -40.02 -30.20
CA LYS A 196 1.63 -40.76 -30.70
C LYS A 196 1.87 -41.24 -32.13
N GLU A 197 2.36 -40.35 -33.00
CA GLU A 197 2.71 -40.70 -34.38
C GLU A 197 3.83 -41.73 -34.40
N ARG A 198 4.91 -41.51 -33.63
CA ARG A 198 6.04 -42.48 -33.51
C ARG A 198 5.55 -43.85 -33.05
N PHE A 199 4.73 -43.93 -32.00
CA PHE A 199 4.17 -45.23 -31.55
C PHE A 199 3.38 -45.92 -32.63
N SER A 200 2.56 -45.19 -33.42
CA SER A 200 1.81 -45.79 -34.51
C SER A 200 2.71 -46.36 -35.61
N LEU A 201 3.81 -45.68 -35.97
CA LEU A 201 4.80 -46.14 -36.94
C LEU A 201 5.59 -47.34 -36.44
N VAL A 202 6.03 -47.35 -35.19
CA VAL A 202 6.73 -48.50 -34.57
C VAL A 202 5.84 -49.75 -34.53
N LYS A 203 4.53 -49.55 -34.18
CA LYS A 203 3.55 -50.64 -34.18
C LYS A 203 3.29 -51.21 -35.58
N LEU A 204 3.31 -50.37 -36.62
CA LEU A 204 3.18 -50.80 -38.00
C LEU A 204 4.42 -51.60 -38.42
N GLY A 205 5.65 -51.14 -38.15
CA GLY A 205 6.90 -51.84 -38.43
C GLY A 205 6.98 -53.20 -37.73
N TYR A 206 6.50 -53.29 -36.48
CA TYR A 206 6.41 -54.62 -35.80
C TYR A 206 5.47 -55.57 -36.53
N ARG A 207 4.30 -55.13 -37.01
CA ARG A 207 3.35 -55.97 -37.76
C ARG A 207 3.92 -56.44 -39.10
N GLN A 208 4.83 -55.66 -39.68
CA GLN A 208 5.51 -55.99 -40.93
C GLN A 208 6.76 -56.89 -40.73
N GLY A 209 7.15 -57.13 -39.47
CA GLY A 209 8.34 -57.96 -39.14
C GLY A 209 9.64 -57.15 -39.15
N ASP A 210 9.60 -55.83 -39.38
CA ASP A 210 10.79 -54.97 -39.47
C ASP A 210 11.35 -54.55 -38.11
N ARG A 211 10.55 -54.71 -37.01
CA ARG A 211 10.93 -54.32 -35.67
C ARG A 211 10.57 -55.36 -34.61
N PRO A 212 11.40 -55.51 -33.56
CA PRO A 212 11.11 -56.41 -32.45
C PRO A 212 9.93 -55.90 -31.58
N ALA A 213 9.25 -56.83 -30.90
CA ALA A 213 8.12 -56.49 -30.00
C ALA A 213 8.52 -55.53 -28.89
N ILE A 214 9.75 -55.57 -28.38
CA ILE A 214 10.26 -54.69 -27.33
C ILE A 214 10.18 -53.21 -27.70
N ASP A 215 10.39 -52.84 -28.99
CA ASP A 215 10.32 -51.48 -29.46
C ASP A 215 8.88 -50.90 -29.32
N THR A 216 7.84 -51.75 -29.50
CA THR A 216 6.45 -51.29 -29.30
C THR A 216 6.15 -51.02 -27.85
N THR A 217 6.71 -51.80 -26.92
CA THR A 217 6.55 -51.58 -25.49
C THR A 217 7.30 -50.31 -25.05
N GLU A 218 8.49 -50.12 -25.55
CA GLU A 218 9.30 -48.90 -25.27
C GLU A 218 8.61 -47.64 -25.80
N ALA A 219 8.13 -47.63 -27.06
CA ALA A 219 7.42 -46.52 -27.62
C ALA A 219 6.12 -46.20 -26.85
N LEU A 220 5.38 -47.22 -26.38
CA LEU A 220 4.19 -47.03 -25.58
C LEU A 220 4.52 -46.45 -24.18
N ALA A 221 5.56 -46.97 -23.52
CA ALA A 221 6.00 -46.48 -22.22
C ALA A 221 6.41 -44.99 -22.30
N GLN A 222 7.17 -44.62 -23.33
CA GLN A 222 7.58 -43.22 -23.57
C GLN A 222 6.36 -42.32 -23.83
N LEU A 223 5.41 -42.76 -24.65
CA LEU A 223 4.17 -42.03 -24.91
C LEU A 223 3.37 -41.82 -23.61
N GLN A 224 3.20 -42.85 -22.80
CA GLN A 224 2.48 -42.77 -21.53
C GLN A 224 3.16 -41.80 -20.52
N GLN A 225 4.49 -41.82 -20.50
CA GLN A 225 5.25 -40.85 -19.69
C GLN A 225 4.95 -39.40 -20.12
N PHE A 226 4.96 -39.10 -21.42
CA PHE A 226 4.66 -37.78 -21.92
C PHE A 226 3.18 -37.39 -21.73
N GLN A 227 2.25 -38.34 -21.84
CA GLN A 227 0.84 -38.09 -21.51
C GLN A 227 0.63 -37.72 -20.03
N TYR A 228 1.38 -38.39 -19.12
CA TYR A 228 1.40 -38.03 -17.71
C TYR A 228 1.94 -36.63 -17.52
N MET A 229 3.06 -36.25 -18.12
CA MET A 229 3.66 -34.92 -18.03
C MET A 229 2.72 -33.85 -18.62
N GLN A 230 2.02 -34.12 -19.70
CA GLN A 230 1.02 -33.23 -20.29
C GLN A 230 -0.15 -32.98 -19.31
N SER A 231 -0.68 -34.05 -18.71
CA SER A 231 -1.76 -33.96 -17.72
C SER A 231 -1.33 -33.13 -16.50
N GLU A 232 -0.14 -33.35 -15.99
CA GLU A 232 0.43 -32.56 -14.88
C GLU A 232 0.60 -31.09 -15.27
N ALA A 233 1.13 -30.79 -16.47
CA ALA A 233 1.32 -29.44 -16.98
C ALA A 233 -0.02 -28.71 -17.14
N LEU A 234 -1.07 -29.41 -17.61
CA LEU A 234 -2.43 -28.83 -17.69
C LEU A 234 -2.98 -28.40 -16.32
N VAL A 235 -2.82 -29.27 -15.32
CA VAL A 235 -3.26 -28.93 -13.94
C VAL A 235 -2.47 -27.72 -13.41
N ARG A 236 -1.15 -27.68 -13.60
CA ARG A 236 -0.31 -26.57 -13.17
C ARG A 236 -0.68 -25.27 -13.89
N MET A 237 -0.97 -25.33 -15.20
CA MET A 237 -1.40 -24.17 -15.99
C MET A 237 -2.74 -23.63 -15.48
N ASN A 238 -3.72 -24.50 -15.23
CA ASN A 238 -5.02 -24.09 -14.71
C ASN A 238 -4.89 -23.45 -13.31
N ASN A 239 -4.07 -24.02 -12.43
CA ASN A 239 -3.83 -23.47 -11.11
C ASN A 239 -3.14 -22.09 -11.20
N ALA A 240 -2.15 -21.94 -12.07
CA ALA A 240 -1.48 -20.66 -12.29
C ALA A 240 -2.42 -19.59 -12.88
N ALA A 241 -3.38 -19.98 -13.73
CA ALA A 241 -4.42 -19.10 -14.24
C ALA A 241 -5.37 -18.63 -13.12
N LEU A 242 -5.71 -19.50 -12.18
CA LEU A 242 -6.49 -19.13 -10.98
C LEU A 242 -5.70 -18.20 -10.05
N GLU A 243 -4.41 -18.46 -9.83
CA GLU A 243 -3.54 -17.54 -9.06
C GLU A 243 -3.46 -16.16 -9.72
N LEU A 244 -3.32 -16.09 -11.04
CA LEU A 244 -3.34 -14.83 -11.80
C LEU A 244 -4.67 -14.12 -11.64
N SER A 245 -5.78 -14.85 -11.64
CA SER A 245 -7.14 -14.30 -11.51
C SER A 245 -7.36 -13.57 -10.18
N ASN A 246 -6.59 -13.90 -9.11
CA ASN A 246 -6.66 -13.16 -7.84
C ASN A 246 -6.30 -11.68 -7.99
N PHE A 247 -5.55 -11.32 -9.04
CA PHE A 247 -5.15 -9.96 -9.34
C PHE A 247 -6.06 -9.27 -10.38
N LEU A 248 -6.98 -10.01 -11.02
CA LEU A 248 -7.88 -9.49 -12.04
C LEU A 248 -9.19 -9.02 -11.43
N TRP A 249 -9.39 -7.72 -11.47
CA TRP A 249 -10.60 -7.08 -10.96
C TRP A 249 -11.14 -6.08 -11.98
N LEU A 250 -12.45 -5.94 -12.02
CA LEU A 250 -13.18 -4.99 -12.85
C LEU A 250 -13.69 -3.79 -12.02
N PRO A 251 -14.12 -2.71 -12.67
CA PRO A 251 -14.75 -1.59 -11.98
C PRO A 251 -15.89 -2.05 -11.05
N GLY A 252 -15.99 -1.43 -9.86
CA GLY A 252 -17.00 -1.81 -8.87
C GLY A 252 -16.63 -3.01 -8.00
N ASN A 253 -15.33 -3.35 -7.89
CA ASN A 253 -14.80 -4.47 -7.09
C ASN A 253 -15.34 -5.84 -7.53
N GLN A 254 -15.59 -6.01 -8.82
CA GLN A 254 -16.03 -7.29 -9.36
C GLN A 254 -14.80 -8.16 -9.66
N TYR A 255 -14.79 -9.38 -9.12
CA TYR A 255 -13.76 -10.38 -9.42
C TYR A 255 -13.92 -10.85 -10.87
N TYR A 256 -12.81 -10.96 -11.59
CA TYR A 256 -12.75 -11.50 -12.94
C TYR A 256 -11.85 -12.74 -12.97
N GLN A 257 -12.42 -13.86 -13.40
CA GLN A 257 -11.67 -15.10 -13.62
C GLN A 257 -11.14 -15.14 -15.05
N LEU A 258 -9.85 -15.44 -15.21
CA LEU A 258 -9.23 -15.55 -16.53
C LEU A 258 -9.91 -16.64 -17.35
N GLU A 259 -10.36 -16.31 -18.56
CA GLU A 259 -10.97 -17.24 -19.49
C GLU A 259 -9.93 -18.22 -20.06
N GLN A 260 -10.35 -19.43 -20.38
CA GLN A 260 -9.44 -20.51 -20.84
C GLN A 260 -8.86 -20.24 -22.24
N ASP A 261 -9.46 -19.39 -23.04
CA ASP A 261 -9.01 -19.02 -24.38
C ASP A 261 -8.04 -17.83 -24.41
N VAL A 262 -7.78 -17.22 -23.26
CA VAL A 262 -6.76 -16.18 -23.12
C VAL A 262 -5.37 -16.81 -23.05
N ILE A 263 -4.49 -16.34 -23.94
CA ILE A 263 -3.11 -16.80 -24.02
C ILE A 263 -2.13 -15.68 -23.65
N PRO A 264 -0.95 -16.01 -23.06
CA PRO A 264 0.10 -15.03 -22.79
C PRO A 264 0.76 -14.57 -24.09
N ASP A 265 1.29 -13.34 -24.07
CA ASP A 265 2.22 -12.86 -25.10
C ASP A 265 3.47 -13.74 -25.12
N ASP A 266 3.90 -14.20 -26.30
CA ASP A 266 5.06 -15.06 -26.52
C ASP A 266 6.31 -14.30 -27.02
N THR A 267 6.20 -13.00 -27.29
CA THR A 267 7.32 -12.19 -27.81
C THR A 267 8.55 -12.20 -26.92
N TRP A 268 8.35 -12.37 -25.61
CA TRP A 268 9.44 -12.48 -24.61
C TRP A 268 10.37 -13.67 -24.87
N TYR A 269 9.84 -14.76 -25.42
CA TYR A 269 10.63 -15.98 -25.67
C TYR A 269 11.65 -15.78 -26.78
N ALA A 270 11.24 -15.08 -27.85
CA ALA A 270 12.08 -14.76 -29.00
C ALA A 270 13.08 -13.64 -28.69
N THR A 271 12.83 -12.85 -27.63
CA THR A 271 13.70 -11.72 -27.26
C THR A 271 15.06 -12.22 -26.78
N ASP A 272 16.13 -11.73 -27.38
CA ASP A 272 17.48 -11.95 -26.88
C ASP A 272 17.67 -11.13 -25.59
N ILE A 273 17.86 -11.81 -24.47
CA ILE A 273 18.03 -11.19 -23.15
C ILE A 273 19.23 -10.22 -23.13
N ASN A 274 20.24 -10.47 -23.94
CA ASN A 274 21.41 -9.56 -24.04
C ASN A 274 21.07 -8.20 -24.67
N THR A 275 19.98 -8.11 -25.42
CA THR A 275 19.52 -6.84 -26.03
C THR A 275 18.59 -6.04 -25.10
N VAL A 276 18.10 -6.65 -24.02
CA VAL A 276 17.27 -5.96 -23.02
C VAL A 276 18.15 -5.04 -22.18
N PRO A 277 17.83 -3.72 -22.09
CA PRO A 277 18.62 -2.80 -21.28
C PRO A 277 18.77 -3.31 -19.85
N LEU A 278 20.01 -3.48 -19.41
CA LEU A 278 20.31 -3.86 -18.04
C LEU A 278 19.98 -2.71 -17.11
N LEU A 279 19.34 -3.03 -15.98
CA LEU A 279 19.20 -2.09 -14.87
C LEU A 279 20.60 -1.78 -14.33
N MET A 280 20.94 -0.50 -14.16
CA MET A 280 22.23 -0.15 -13.56
C MET A 280 22.13 -0.28 -12.04
N GLN A 281 23.13 -0.90 -11.42
CA GLN A 281 23.15 -1.11 -9.96
C GLN A 281 23.12 0.23 -9.20
N ASP A 282 23.86 1.22 -9.69
CA ASP A 282 23.95 2.52 -9.04
C ASP A 282 22.61 3.26 -9.07
N ASP A 283 21.84 3.15 -10.17
CA ASP A 283 20.51 3.74 -10.28
C ASP A 283 19.52 3.10 -9.28
N LEU A 284 19.58 1.77 -9.17
CA LEU A 284 18.75 1.03 -8.20
C LEU A 284 19.10 1.40 -6.75
N LEU A 285 20.40 1.52 -6.44
CA LEU A 285 20.86 1.95 -5.12
C LEU A 285 20.48 3.40 -4.83
N ALA A 286 20.61 4.30 -5.81
CA ALA A 286 20.18 5.69 -5.67
C ALA A 286 18.67 5.80 -5.39
N ALA A 287 17.86 4.98 -6.05
CA ALA A 287 16.41 4.93 -5.83
C ALA A 287 16.04 4.52 -4.39
N THR A 288 16.86 3.74 -3.70
CA THR A 288 16.60 3.35 -2.29
C THR A 288 16.49 4.55 -1.35
N ALA A 289 17.10 5.69 -1.67
CA ALA A 289 16.98 6.91 -0.87
C ALA A 289 15.51 7.37 -0.72
N THR A 290 14.68 7.10 -1.72
CA THR A 290 13.24 7.43 -1.74
C THR A 290 12.35 6.23 -1.47
N HIS A 291 12.92 5.11 -1.02
CA HIS A 291 12.18 3.88 -0.77
C HIS A 291 11.01 4.10 0.21
N PRO A 292 9.79 3.65 -0.10
CA PRO A 292 8.59 3.89 0.72
C PRO A 292 8.77 3.49 2.20
N LYS A 293 9.38 2.34 2.49
CA LYS A 293 9.67 1.89 3.86
C LYS A 293 10.55 2.89 4.62
N LEU A 294 11.59 3.46 3.99
CA LEU A 294 12.45 4.45 4.64
C LEU A 294 11.72 5.78 4.88
N GLN A 295 10.79 6.14 3.99
CA GLN A 295 9.93 7.31 4.19
C GLN A 295 8.94 7.10 5.35
N MET A 296 8.41 5.89 5.53
CA MET A 296 7.59 5.53 6.69
C MET A 296 8.38 5.69 8.00
N TYR A 297 9.64 5.21 8.05
CA TYR A 297 10.51 5.42 9.21
C TYR A 297 10.79 6.90 9.46
N SER A 298 11.05 7.68 8.41
CA SER A 298 11.28 9.12 8.51
C SER A 298 10.06 9.85 9.07
N ALA A 299 8.86 9.52 8.61
CA ALA A 299 7.61 10.06 9.16
C ALA A 299 7.41 9.63 10.63
N LYS A 300 7.69 8.38 10.98
CA LYS A 300 7.62 7.88 12.36
C LYS A 300 8.60 8.64 13.28
N LEU A 301 9.80 8.92 12.83
CA LEU A 301 10.77 9.73 13.58
C LEU A 301 10.27 11.16 13.82
N GLN A 302 9.68 11.80 12.79
CA GLN A 302 9.05 13.13 12.94
C GLN A 302 7.91 13.10 13.96
N TRP A 303 7.06 12.07 13.91
CA TRP A 303 5.97 11.87 14.87
C TRP A 303 6.48 11.75 16.30
N LEU A 304 7.56 10.95 16.53
CA LEU A 304 8.20 10.77 17.82
C LEU A 304 8.90 12.05 18.31
N GLN A 305 9.42 12.88 17.40
CA GLN A 305 9.97 14.19 17.76
C GLN A 305 8.88 15.12 18.32
N VAL A 306 7.67 15.11 17.73
CA VAL A 306 6.52 15.85 18.27
C VAL A 306 6.12 15.31 19.64
N GLU A 307 6.05 13.98 19.80
CA GLU A 307 5.78 13.34 21.10
C GLU A 307 6.83 13.76 22.16
N ARG A 308 8.11 13.74 21.83
CA ARG A 308 9.19 14.18 22.72
C ARG A 308 9.02 15.65 23.14
N LYS A 309 8.70 16.55 22.20
CA LYS A 309 8.43 17.97 22.49
C LYS A 309 7.25 18.11 23.43
N LEU A 310 6.16 17.36 23.22
CA LEU A 310 5.00 17.36 24.09
C LEU A 310 5.34 16.82 25.50
N LYS A 311 6.11 15.72 25.61
CA LYS A 311 6.53 15.15 26.89
C LYS A 311 7.49 16.07 27.64
N PHE A 312 8.31 16.84 26.95
CA PHE A 312 9.15 17.87 27.57
C PHE A 312 8.32 18.92 28.32
N GLN A 313 7.14 19.30 27.82
CA GLN A 313 6.26 20.25 28.50
C GLN A 313 5.83 19.77 29.89
N SER A 314 5.83 18.47 30.16
CA SER A 314 5.49 17.90 31.46
C SER A 314 6.58 18.13 32.53
N LEU A 315 7.76 18.61 32.13
CA LEU A 315 8.84 19.00 33.03
C LEU A 315 8.76 20.48 33.49
N LEU A 316 7.91 21.28 32.81
CA LEU A 316 7.77 22.69 33.07
C LEU A 316 6.66 22.94 34.10
N PRO A 317 6.77 24.01 34.94
CA PRO A 317 5.70 24.41 35.83
C PRO A 317 4.48 24.86 35.00
N THR A 318 3.30 24.69 35.55
CA THR A 318 2.09 25.28 35.00
C THR A 318 2.02 26.74 35.46
N ILE A 319 2.06 27.69 34.55
CA ILE A 319 1.88 29.12 34.82
C ILE A 319 0.90 29.61 33.79
N ASN A 320 -0.33 29.92 34.24
CA ASN A 320 -1.41 30.42 33.39
C ASN A 320 -1.80 31.81 33.82
N LEU A 321 -1.71 32.75 32.90
CA LEU A 321 -2.21 34.09 33.06
C LEU A 321 -3.64 34.16 32.48
N LYS A 322 -4.58 34.60 33.27
CA LYS A 322 -5.97 34.85 32.87
C LYS A 322 -6.29 36.30 33.09
N THR A 323 -6.82 36.97 32.09
CA THR A 323 -7.30 38.34 32.23
C THR A 323 -8.60 38.51 31.50
N ASN A 324 -9.59 39.09 32.17
CA ASN A 324 -10.89 39.42 31.61
C ASN A 324 -11.14 40.88 31.85
N VAL A 325 -11.63 41.55 30.83
CA VAL A 325 -12.24 42.88 30.93
C VAL A 325 -13.74 42.67 31.13
N LEU A 326 -14.30 43.33 32.12
CA LEU A 326 -15.70 43.18 32.52
C LEU A 326 -16.49 44.44 32.15
N ASN A 327 -17.77 44.26 31.84
CA ASN A 327 -18.69 45.36 31.59
C ASN A 327 -20.00 45.09 32.31
N LYS A 328 -20.65 46.15 32.81
CA LYS A 328 -21.96 46.08 33.46
C LYS A 328 -23.05 46.01 32.38
N GLY A 329 -23.90 44.99 32.47
CA GLY A 329 -24.92 44.72 31.45
C GLY A 329 -24.38 43.90 30.26
N TYR A 330 -25.23 43.67 29.24
CA TYR A 330 -24.95 42.85 28.08
C TYR A 330 -24.32 43.56 26.90
N ASN A 331 -24.26 44.90 26.94
CA ASN A 331 -23.70 45.70 25.86
C ASN A 331 -22.17 45.81 26.01
N MET A 332 -21.44 44.86 25.52
CA MET A 332 -19.97 44.83 25.59
C MET A 332 -19.30 46.02 24.89
N PHE A 333 -19.98 46.68 23.97
CA PHE A 333 -19.39 47.70 23.10
C PHE A 333 -19.65 49.14 23.61
N ASP A 334 -20.56 49.32 24.54
CA ASP A 334 -20.90 50.67 25.07
C ASP A 334 -19.71 51.36 25.78
N GLY A 335 -18.72 50.61 26.20
CA GLY A 335 -17.55 51.13 26.92
C GLY A 335 -16.30 51.34 26.08
N ILE A 336 -16.23 50.84 24.84
CA ILE A 336 -15.00 50.84 24.03
C ILE A 336 -14.52 52.25 23.65
N GLY A 337 -15.41 53.24 23.61
CA GLY A 337 -15.06 54.66 23.33
C GLY A 337 -14.82 55.51 24.56
N LYS A 338 -14.95 54.96 25.78
CA LYS A 338 -14.75 55.70 27.03
C LYS A 338 -13.44 55.23 27.67
N ALA A 339 -12.53 56.16 27.98
CA ALA A 339 -11.20 55.88 28.54
C ALA A 339 -11.23 55.11 29.89
N GLY A 340 -12.38 54.99 30.55
CA GLY A 340 -12.56 54.25 31.79
C GLY A 340 -12.92 52.75 31.68
N PHE A 341 -12.94 52.17 30.45
CA PHE A 341 -13.35 50.78 30.23
C PHE A 341 -12.41 49.77 30.95
N TYR A 342 -11.14 50.12 31.12
CA TYR A 342 -10.12 49.27 31.72
C TYR A 342 -9.77 49.60 33.17
N GLU A 343 -10.15 50.78 33.67
CA GLU A 343 -9.66 51.31 34.95
C GLU A 343 -10.33 50.68 36.17
N ASN A 344 -11.60 50.23 36.06
CA ASN A 344 -12.36 49.79 37.23
C ASN A 344 -13.00 48.40 37.14
N ASN A 345 -13.03 47.76 35.96
CA ASN A 345 -13.77 46.52 35.73
C ASN A 345 -12.86 45.44 35.06
N ASN A 346 -11.98 44.83 35.83
CA ASN A 346 -11.12 43.75 35.36
C ASN A 346 -11.07 42.60 36.35
N LYS A 347 -10.80 41.40 35.81
CA LYS A 347 -10.47 40.21 36.58
C LYS A 347 -9.13 39.70 36.12
N PHE A 348 -8.15 39.64 37.01
CA PHE A 348 -6.81 39.12 36.79
C PHE A 348 -6.62 37.87 37.63
N GLY A 349 -6.05 36.83 37.04
CA GLY A 349 -5.71 35.60 37.72
C GLY A 349 -4.38 35.07 37.24
N LEU A 350 -3.53 34.62 38.13
CA LEU A 350 -2.28 33.95 37.86
C LEU A 350 -2.28 32.59 38.59
N ASP A 351 -2.38 31.52 37.83
CA ASP A 351 -2.34 30.15 38.36
C ASP A 351 -0.91 29.60 38.22
N ILE A 352 -0.28 29.28 39.35
CA ILE A 352 1.05 28.68 39.38
C ILE A 352 0.95 27.31 40.02
N GLY A 353 1.38 26.26 39.28
CA GLY A 353 1.42 24.88 39.74
C GLY A 353 2.77 24.25 39.43
N LEU A 354 3.45 23.70 40.44
CA LEU A 354 4.70 22.98 40.28
C LEU A 354 4.56 21.60 40.91
N PRO A 355 4.67 20.50 40.13
CA PRO A 355 4.71 19.17 40.71
C PRO A 355 6.02 19.01 41.53
N LEU A 356 5.90 18.68 42.79
CA LEU A 356 7.08 18.50 43.68
C LEU A 356 7.97 17.33 43.26
N ARG A 357 7.35 16.29 42.68
CA ARG A 357 8.06 15.16 42.06
C ARG A 357 7.76 15.11 40.57
N LEU A 358 8.78 15.27 39.75
CA LEU A 358 8.67 15.22 38.27
C LEU A 358 8.81 13.80 37.71
N SER A 359 8.49 12.76 38.51
CA SER A 359 8.73 11.36 38.11
C SER A 359 8.00 10.99 36.84
N GLU A 360 6.72 11.37 36.69
CA GLU A 360 5.93 11.15 35.47
C GLU A 360 6.53 11.89 34.28
N GLY A 361 6.84 13.18 34.45
CA GLY A 361 7.43 14.01 33.38
C GLY A 361 8.80 13.50 32.95
N ARG A 362 9.67 13.17 33.89
CA ARG A 362 11.03 12.61 33.61
C ARG A 362 10.92 11.25 32.93
N GLY A 363 10.09 10.34 33.46
CA GLY A 363 9.86 9.03 32.88
C GLY A 363 9.29 9.12 31.46
N GLY A 364 8.25 9.94 31.26
CA GLY A 364 7.63 10.14 29.95
C GLY A 364 8.58 10.75 28.93
N TYR A 365 9.38 11.75 29.29
CA TYR A 365 10.38 12.35 28.41
C TYR A 365 11.49 11.36 28.05
N ARG A 366 12.00 10.61 29.06
CA ARG A 366 13.02 9.58 28.85
C ARG A 366 12.51 8.47 27.90
N LEU A 367 11.28 8.02 28.11
CA LEU A 367 10.65 7.03 27.24
C LEU A 367 10.54 7.51 25.78
N ALA A 368 10.09 8.76 25.58
CA ALA A 368 10.01 9.35 24.24
C ALA A 368 11.40 9.47 23.58
N LYS A 369 12.45 9.77 24.34
CA LYS A 369 13.83 9.80 23.84
C LYS A 369 14.33 8.42 23.44
N LEU A 370 14.05 7.39 24.24
CA LEU A 370 14.43 6.00 23.94
C LEU A 370 13.71 5.46 22.70
N LYS A 371 12.41 5.71 22.57
CA LYS A 371 11.65 5.35 21.34
C LYS A 371 12.24 6.00 20.08
N LEU A 372 12.66 7.25 20.17
CA LEU A 372 13.28 7.95 19.05
C LEU A 372 14.63 7.31 18.70
N GLN A 373 15.44 6.97 19.68
CA GLN A 373 16.73 6.29 19.49
C GLN A 373 16.54 4.89 18.89
N GLU A 374 15.61 4.10 19.43
CA GLU A 374 15.24 2.78 18.91
C GLU A 374 14.81 2.86 17.44
N THR A 375 13.90 3.78 17.10
CA THR A 375 13.42 3.94 15.72
C THR A 375 14.54 4.42 14.79
N THR A 376 15.49 5.21 15.24
CA THR A 376 16.66 5.63 14.45
C THR A 376 17.55 4.44 14.11
N ILE A 377 17.79 3.55 15.07
CA ILE A 377 18.57 2.32 14.86
C ILE A 377 17.82 1.41 13.88
N ALA A 378 16.52 1.21 14.07
CA ALA A 378 15.68 0.40 13.19
C ALA A 378 15.63 0.95 11.74
N GLN A 379 15.67 2.29 11.55
CA GLN A 379 15.75 2.88 10.21
C GLN A 379 17.10 2.57 9.54
N ALA A 380 18.21 2.62 10.29
CA ALA A 380 19.53 2.32 9.75
C ALA A 380 19.64 0.84 9.34
N ASP A 381 19.13 -0.06 10.17
CA ASP A 381 19.04 -1.49 9.89
C ASP A 381 18.21 -1.76 8.64
N GLN A 382 16.99 -1.21 8.56
CA GLN A 382 16.12 -1.36 7.40
C GLN A 382 16.75 -0.83 6.10
N ARG A 383 17.51 0.26 6.18
CA ARG A 383 18.27 0.77 5.03
C ARG A 383 19.27 -0.25 4.53
N GLN A 384 20.05 -0.83 5.45
CA GLN A 384 21.06 -1.84 5.10
C GLN A 384 20.43 -3.10 4.50
N GLU A 385 19.30 -3.55 5.04
CA GLU A 385 18.54 -4.67 4.47
C GLU A 385 18.07 -4.39 3.04
N ILE A 386 17.51 -3.20 2.78
CA ILE A 386 17.04 -2.80 1.44
C ILE A 386 18.22 -2.76 0.45
N GLU A 387 19.33 -2.11 0.80
CA GLU A 387 20.51 -2.04 -0.05
C GLU A 387 21.09 -3.43 -0.35
N ASN A 388 21.18 -4.30 0.64
CA ASN A 388 21.66 -5.66 0.45
C ASN A 388 20.73 -6.47 -0.45
N LYS A 389 19.42 -6.30 -0.30
CA LYS A 389 18.42 -6.96 -1.14
C LYS A 389 18.50 -6.51 -2.60
N VAL A 390 18.72 -5.21 -2.85
CA VAL A 390 18.97 -4.68 -4.20
C VAL A 390 20.23 -5.32 -4.81
N ARG A 391 21.34 -5.35 -4.05
CA ARG A 391 22.59 -5.98 -4.51
C ARG A 391 22.42 -7.47 -4.79
N GLN A 392 21.66 -8.17 -3.95
CA GLN A 392 21.38 -9.61 -4.13
C GLN A 392 20.63 -9.87 -5.45
N TYR A 393 19.53 -9.15 -5.70
CA TYR A 393 18.79 -9.32 -6.96
C TYR A 393 19.57 -8.86 -8.19
N TYR A 394 20.39 -7.82 -8.06
CA TYR A 394 21.27 -7.40 -9.14
C TYR A 394 22.31 -8.49 -9.49
N ASN A 395 22.99 -9.07 -8.49
CA ASN A 395 23.93 -10.16 -8.71
C ASN A 395 23.25 -11.40 -9.35
N GLU A 396 22.04 -11.72 -8.90
CA GLU A 396 21.24 -12.79 -9.47
C GLU A 396 20.87 -12.50 -10.94
N LEU A 397 20.49 -11.26 -11.25
CA LEU A 397 20.15 -10.81 -12.59
C LEU A 397 21.33 -11.00 -13.57
N ILE A 398 22.52 -10.55 -13.17
CA ILE A 398 23.75 -10.70 -13.96
C ILE A 398 24.08 -12.18 -14.16
N GLY A 399 23.99 -13.00 -13.09
CA GLY A 399 24.20 -14.44 -13.17
C GLY A 399 23.22 -15.12 -14.13
N LEU A 400 21.95 -14.69 -14.14
CA LEU A 400 20.93 -15.24 -15.03
C LEU A 400 21.19 -14.92 -16.50
N VAL A 401 21.71 -13.73 -16.84
CA VAL A 401 22.10 -13.41 -18.22
C VAL A 401 23.13 -14.43 -18.74
N GLN A 402 24.16 -14.74 -17.95
CA GLN A 402 25.17 -15.73 -18.32
C GLN A 402 24.57 -17.16 -18.40
N GLN A 403 23.74 -17.54 -17.44
CA GLN A 403 23.11 -18.88 -17.42
C GLN A 403 22.19 -19.07 -18.61
N VAL A 404 21.39 -18.08 -19.00
CA VAL A 404 20.54 -18.16 -20.18
C VAL A 404 21.37 -18.31 -21.44
N SER A 405 22.43 -17.55 -21.64
CA SER A 405 23.33 -17.67 -22.80
C SER A 405 23.94 -19.07 -22.90
N ILE A 406 24.40 -19.64 -21.79
CA ILE A 406 24.94 -20.99 -21.75
C ILE A 406 23.87 -22.04 -22.13
N TYR A 407 22.67 -21.92 -21.55
CA TYR A 407 21.59 -22.88 -21.82
C TYR A 407 20.94 -22.73 -23.20
N GLU A 408 20.92 -21.56 -23.79
CA GLU A 408 20.53 -21.36 -25.20
C GLU A 408 21.47 -22.17 -26.15
N ASN A 409 22.76 -22.07 -25.91
CA ASN A 409 23.74 -22.84 -26.67
C ASN A 409 23.63 -24.36 -26.39
N ALA A 410 23.46 -24.76 -25.14
CA ALA A 410 23.22 -26.14 -24.76
C ALA A 410 21.98 -26.73 -25.44
N TYR A 411 20.85 -25.97 -25.40
CA TYR A 411 19.63 -26.39 -26.07
C TYR A 411 19.80 -26.56 -27.58
N LYS A 412 20.47 -25.61 -28.27
CA LYS A 412 20.81 -25.72 -29.69
C LYS A 412 21.63 -27.00 -29.99
N ASN A 413 22.60 -27.33 -29.14
CA ASN A 413 23.43 -28.54 -29.30
C ASN A 413 22.59 -29.80 -29.05
N TYR A 414 21.75 -29.88 -28.02
CA TYR A 414 20.86 -31.01 -27.78
C TYR A 414 19.83 -31.18 -28.91
N GLN A 415 19.32 -30.07 -29.45
CA GLN A 415 18.44 -30.10 -30.62
C GLN A 415 19.15 -30.69 -31.86
N ALA A 416 20.40 -30.31 -32.11
CA ALA A 416 21.21 -30.85 -33.20
C ALA A 416 21.49 -32.38 -33.01
N LEU A 417 21.82 -32.80 -31.76
CA LEU A 417 22.00 -34.21 -31.42
C LEU A 417 20.70 -35.03 -31.65
N TYR A 418 19.56 -34.49 -31.21
CA TYR A 418 18.26 -35.17 -31.44
C TYR A 418 17.96 -35.31 -32.94
N ARG A 419 18.12 -34.21 -33.72
CA ARG A 419 17.88 -34.23 -35.16
C ARG A 419 18.82 -35.24 -35.87
N GLY A 420 20.10 -35.27 -35.52
CA GLY A 420 21.04 -36.22 -36.06
C GLY A 420 20.67 -37.67 -35.74
N GLU A 421 20.28 -37.97 -34.50
CA GLU A 421 19.85 -39.29 -34.08
C GLU A 421 18.53 -39.72 -34.76
N ALA A 422 17.59 -38.78 -34.93
CA ALA A 422 16.34 -39.03 -35.68
C ALA A 422 16.62 -39.43 -37.14
N THR A 423 17.59 -38.77 -37.81
CA THR A 423 18.02 -39.12 -39.17
C THR A 423 18.59 -40.53 -39.20
N ARG A 424 19.49 -40.89 -38.28
CA ARG A 424 20.10 -42.25 -38.18
C ARG A 424 19.05 -43.31 -37.86
N TYR A 425 18.13 -43.02 -36.96
CA TYR A 425 17.03 -43.92 -36.62
C TYR A 425 16.13 -44.21 -37.83
N ASN A 426 15.79 -43.18 -38.62
CA ASN A 426 15.00 -43.34 -39.84
C ASN A 426 15.75 -44.10 -40.94
N ALA A 427 17.10 -44.04 -40.98
CA ALA A 427 17.95 -44.82 -41.85
C ALA A 427 18.17 -46.28 -41.38
N GLY A 428 17.66 -46.67 -40.19
CA GLY A 428 17.86 -47.97 -39.59
C GLY A 428 19.22 -48.16 -38.91
N GLU A 429 20.01 -47.10 -38.74
CA GLU A 429 21.36 -47.10 -38.16
C GLU A 429 21.37 -46.83 -36.65
N SER A 430 20.21 -46.63 -36.02
CA SER A 430 20.11 -46.35 -34.58
C SER A 430 18.91 -47.05 -33.95
N SER A 431 18.93 -47.15 -32.63
CA SER A 431 17.84 -47.74 -31.83
C SER A 431 16.82 -46.69 -31.34
N LEU A 432 15.59 -47.14 -31.08
CA LEU A 432 14.55 -46.33 -30.47
C LEU A 432 15.00 -45.81 -29.09
N PHE A 433 15.73 -46.61 -28.33
CA PHE A 433 16.29 -46.24 -27.04
C PHE A 433 17.18 -44.97 -27.11
N LEU A 434 18.10 -44.95 -28.08
CA LEU A 434 18.97 -43.77 -28.26
C LEU A 434 18.20 -42.55 -28.71
N LEU A 435 17.23 -42.70 -29.61
CA LEU A 435 16.37 -41.62 -30.03
C LEU A 435 15.58 -41.02 -28.84
N ASN A 436 14.93 -41.85 -28.03
CA ASN A 436 14.21 -41.46 -26.82
C ASN A 436 15.13 -40.77 -25.80
N ALA A 437 16.34 -41.27 -25.60
CA ALA A 437 17.32 -40.65 -24.71
C ALA A 437 17.73 -39.25 -25.18
N ARG A 438 17.91 -39.01 -26.49
CA ARG A 438 18.21 -37.70 -27.06
C ARG A 438 17.01 -36.75 -26.95
N GLU A 439 15.79 -37.22 -27.20
CA GLU A 439 14.56 -36.45 -27.05
C GLU A 439 14.37 -36.00 -25.62
N ASN A 440 14.52 -36.88 -24.64
CA ASN A 440 14.41 -36.51 -23.21
C ASN A 440 15.47 -35.46 -22.82
N LYS A 441 16.71 -35.56 -23.31
CA LYS A 441 17.76 -34.55 -23.03
C LYS A 441 17.47 -33.20 -23.68
N GLN A 442 16.94 -33.20 -24.89
CA GLN A 442 16.48 -31.94 -25.55
C GLN A 442 15.33 -31.31 -24.78
N LEU A 443 14.36 -32.11 -24.33
CA LEU A 443 13.21 -31.62 -23.56
C LEU A 443 13.66 -31.04 -22.20
N GLU A 444 14.52 -31.72 -21.45
CA GLU A 444 15.10 -31.24 -20.21
C GLU A 444 15.82 -29.89 -20.41
N ALA A 445 16.59 -29.78 -21.49
CA ALA A 445 17.31 -28.53 -21.80
C ALA A 445 16.35 -27.37 -22.15
N LEU A 446 15.28 -27.67 -22.92
CA LEU A 446 14.25 -26.69 -23.23
C LEU A 446 13.52 -26.20 -21.96
N GLN A 447 13.11 -27.14 -21.11
CA GLN A 447 12.44 -26.81 -19.84
C GLN A 447 13.32 -25.91 -18.97
N LYS A 448 14.61 -26.24 -18.87
CA LYS A 448 15.55 -25.42 -18.08
C LYS A 448 15.80 -24.06 -18.68
N LEU A 449 15.86 -23.95 -20.00
CA LEU A 449 15.97 -22.66 -20.69
C LEU A 449 14.75 -21.76 -20.43
N LEU A 450 13.54 -22.33 -20.53
CA LEU A 450 12.29 -21.62 -20.22
C LEU A 450 12.27 -21.13 -18.76
N GLU A 451 12.63 -22.01 -17.82
CA GLU A 451 12.74 -21.66 -16.40
C GLU A 451 13.70 -20.48 -16.17
N LEU A 452 14.89 -20.53 -16.78
CA LEU A 452 15.91 -19.48 -16.62
C LEU A 452 15.46 -18.15 -17.24
N LYS A 453 14.87 -18.16 -18.45
CA LYS A 453 14.34 -16.95 -19.09
C LYS A 453 13.24 -16.30 -18.23
N ILE A 454 12.31 -17.08 -17.74
CA ILE A 454 11.23 -16.55 -16.87
C ILE A 454 11.78 -16.07 -15.54
N LYS A 455 12.73 -16.78 -14.96
CA LYS A 455 13.42 -16.35 -13.75
C LYS A 455 14.14 -15.01 -13.94
N TYR A 456 14.73 -14.78 -15.12
CA TYR A 456 15.32 -13.48 -15.45
C TYR A 456 14.28 -12.35 -15.39
N TYR A 457 13.11 -12.50 -16.02
CA TYR A 457 12.08 -11.49 -15.99
C TYR A 457 11.53 -11.26 -14.56
N LYS A 458 11.30 -12.33 -13.78
CA LYS A 458 10.92 -12.24 -12.37
C LYS A 458 11.96 -11.49 -11.54
N THR A 459 13.25 -11.84 -11.69
CA THR A 459 14.34 -11.22 -10.93
C THR A 459 14.53 -9.75 -11.31
N ARG A 460 14.30 -9.38 -12.56
CA ARG A 460 14.31 -7.96 -13.00
C ARG A 460 13.25 -7.16 -12.25
N GLN A 461 12.04 -7.67 -12.14
CA GLN A 461 10.98 -7.01 -11.37
C GLN A 461 11.27 -7.03 -9.86
N ALA A 462 11.87 -8.10 -9.35
CA ALA A 462 12.31 -8.19 -7.96
C ALA A 462 13.36 -7.13 -7.60
N ALA A 463 14.29 -6.83 -8.51
CA ALA A 463 15.28 -5.76 -8.31
C ALA A 463 14.61 -4.37 -8.23
N GLN A 464 13.63 -4.10 -9.10
CA GLN A 464 12.85 -2.86 -9.06
C GLN A 464 11.98 -2.76 -7.79
N TRP A 465 11.36 -3.87 -7.39
CA TRP A 465 10.61 -3.95 -6.14
C TRP A 465 11.50 -3.69 -4.92
N ALA A 466 12.68 -4.30 -4.88
CA ALA A 466 13.62 -4.10 -3.78
C ALA A 466 14.15 -2.65 -3.70
N ALA A 467 14.20 -1.94 -4.83
CA ALA A 467 14.52 -0.52 -4.88
C ALA A 467 13.31 0.40 -4.57
N GLY A 468 12.09 -0.17 -4.49
CA GLY A 468 10.86 0.58 -4.17
C GLY A 468 10.32 1.42 -5.33
N ILE A 469 10.58 1.03 -6.58
CA ILE A 469 10.24 1.80 -7.79
C ILE A 469 9.14 1.19 -8.65
N LEU A 470 8.55 0.07 -8.28
CA LEU A 470 7.34 -0.44 -8.92
C LEU A 470 6.13 0.43 -8.52
N GLN A 471 5.62 1.24 -9.47
CA GLN A 471 4.50 2.17 -9.25
C GLN A 471 3.50 2.12 -10.40
#